data_1ea1df112290df4f645bf3651f4c93f4
#
_entry.id   1ea1df112290df4f645bf3651f4c93f4
#
_cell.length_a   1.000
_cell.length_b   1.000
_cell.length_c   1.000
_cell.angle_alpha   90.00
_cell.angle_beta   90.00
_cell.angle_gamma   90.00
#
_symmetry.space_group_name_H-M   'P 1'
#
loop_
_entity.id
_entity.type
_entity.pdbx_description
1 polymer ?
#
loop_
_entity_poly.entity_id
_entity_poly.type
_entity_poly.pdbx_seq_one_letter_code
_entity_poly.pdbx_strand_id
1 'polypeptide(L)'
;MRKLGIKCWITILSLSLNLDLPFVLAQDEVRAALSDIEIDELETVRLSIKAFNTRETERLDLSALEDDFQVMGTNTNSQYRYINGRSESWVEYAITLQPKKTGTLRIPPIRVGGKFSDELSLFVKPLSLAAREKMKEQVFYEIELSTDRAFVQSQILIKRTLFYANGVKLYGKQLGPPNIKGASVFRLGENISGEVTRNGNYYGYLQQRFAVFPEQSGTIVVPAEITTASVP
;
A
#
# COMPACT_ATOMS: atom_id res chain seq x y z
N MET A 1 43.99 -25.35 -91.22
CA MET A 1 43.11 -24.35 -90.60
C MET A 1 42.59 -24.95 -89.28
N ARG A 2 43.16 -24.51 -88.17
CA ARG A 2 42.86 -25.00 -86.82
C ARG A 2 41.72 -24.18 -86.24
N LYS A 3 40.60 -24.85 -85.85
CA LYS A 3 39.54 -24.19 -85.08
C LYS A 3 39.81 -24.40 -83.59
N LEU A 4 39.99 -23.33 -82.87
CA LEU A 4 40.15 -23.30 -81.41
C LEU A 4 38.77 -23.24 -80.75
N GLY A 5 38.37 -24.27 -80.02
CA GLY A 5 37.12 -24.29 -79.25
C GLY A 5 37.37 -23.80 -77.82
N ILE A 6 36.76 -22.69 -77.48
CA ILE A 6 36.76 -22.10 -76.13
C ILE A 6 35.64 -22.80 -75.35
N LYS A 7 36.00 -23.60 -74.32
CA LYS A 7 35.07 -24.12 -73.34
C LYS A 7 34.93 -23.11 -72.20
N CYS A 8 33.74 -22.43 -72.14
CA CYS A 8 33.40 -21.57 -71.03
C CYS A 8 32.89 -22.43 -69.86
N TRP A 9 33.63 -22.44 -68.75
CA TRP A 9 33.20 -23.04 -67.52
C TRP A 9 32.47 -21.98 -66.67
N ILE A 10 31.17 -22.14 -66.52
CA ILE A 10 30.40 -21.30 -65.61
C ILE A 10 30.44 -21.96 -64.25
N THR A 11 31.22 -21.45 -63.35
CA THR A 11 31.20 -21.81 -61.93
C THR A 11 30.03 -21.08 -61.25
N ILE A 12 28.97 -21.77 -60.91
CA ILE A 12 27.87 -21.26 -60.09
C ILE A 12 28.35 -21.28 -58.62
N LEU A 13 28.69 -20.11 -58.08
CA LEU A 13 28.97 -19.93 -56.70
C LEU A 13 27.63 -19.81 -55.92
N SER A 14 27.15 -20.90 -55.33
CA SER A 14 25.98 -20.86 -54.47
C SER A 14 26.34 -20.20 -53.11
N LEU A 15 26.03 -18.93 -52.98
CA LEU A 15 26.12 -18.20 -51.70
C LEU A 15 24.92 -18.61 -50.84
N SER A 16 25.10 -19.59 -49.97
CA SER A 16 24.13 -19.96 -48.95
C SER A 16 24.14 -18.88 -47.84
N LEU A 17 23.20 -17.95 -47.92
CA LEU A 17 22.93 -16.97 -46.86
C LEU A 17 22.23 -17.66 -45.68
N ASN A 18 23.00 -18.11 -44.68
CA ASN A 18 22.42 -18.55 -43.43
C ASN A 18 21.86 -17.34 -42.71
N LEU A 19 20.57 -17.10 -42.81
CA LEU A 19 19.84 -16.19 -41.91
C LEU A 19 19.66 -16.93 -40.56
N ASP A 20 20.63 -16.80 -39.68
CA ASP A 20 20.42 -17.09 -38.27
C ASP A 20 19.46 -16.04 -37.71
N LEU A 21 18.16 -16.31 -37.79
CA LEU A 21 17.17 -15.58 -37.04
C LEU A 21 17.38 -15.87 -35.57
N PRO A 22 17.67 -14.87 -34.73
CA PRO A 22 17.76 -15.11 -33.30
C PRO A 22 16.43 -15.66 -32.82
N PHE A 23 16.44 -16.91 -32.38
CA PHE A 23 15.31 -17.52 -31.72
C PHE A 23 15.19 -16.83 -30.35
N VAL A 24 14.39 -15.77 -30.27
CA VAL A 24 14.06 -15.14 -29.02
C VAL A 24 13.19 -16.11 -28.26
N LEU A 25 13.82 -16.91 -27.43
CA LEU A 25 13.13 -17.69 -26.40
C LEU A 25 12.34 -16.68 -25.56
N ALA A 26 11.06 -16.92 -25.38
CA ALA A 26 10.25 -16.18 -24.42
C ALA A 26 10.94 -16.37 -23.06
N GLN A 27 11.66 -15.34 -22.60
CA GLN A 27 12.33 -15.40 -21.31
C GLN A 27 11.25 -15.43 -20.24
N ASP A 28 11.35 -16.45 -19.41
CA ASP A 28 10.66 -16.48 -18.13
C ASP A 28 11.19 -15.30 -17.30
N GLU A 29 10.47 -14.25 -17.19
CA GLU A 29 10.91 -12.99 -16.60
C GLU A 29 9.93 -12.55 -15.51
N VAL A 30 10.46 -11.90 -14.49
CA VAL A 30 9.66 -11.17 -13.50
C VAL A 30 9.98 -9.68 -13.64
N ARG A 31 8.95 -8.89 -13.94
CA ARG A 31 9.08 -7.42 -14.08
C ARG A 31 8.29 -6.74 -12.97
N ALA A 32 8.88 -5.72 -12.39
CA ALA A 32 8.21 -4.85 -11.43
C ALA A 32 8.10 -3.43 -12.00
N ALA A 33 7.01 -2.75 -11.67
CA ALA A 33 6.79 -1.35 -12.00
C ALA A 33 5.94 -0.67 -10.94
N LEU A 34 6.23 0.61 -10.69
CA LEU A 34 5.40 1.48 -9.85
C LEU A 34 4.44 2.28 -10.72
N SER A 35 3.25 2.61 -10.19
CA SER A 35 2.35 3.57 -10.84
C SER A 35 2.95 4.97 -10.91
N ASP A 36 3.72 5.33 -9.88
CA ASP A 36 4.38 6.62 -9.72
C ASP A 36 5.74 6.42 -9.06
N ILE A 37 6.73 7.19 -9.44
CA ILE A 37 8.08 7.15 -8.85
C ILE A 37 8.26 8.20 -7.75
N GLU A 38 7.29 9.10 -7.61
CA GLU A 38 7.23 10.17 -6.62
C GLU A 38 5.79 10.35 -6.15
N ILE A 39 5.58 10.36 -4.83
CA ILE A 39 4.28 10.57 -4.19
C ILE A 39 4.44 11.46 -2.96
N ASP A 40 3.34 12.00 -2.46
CA ASP A 40 3.34 12.72 -1.19
C ASP A 40 3.22 11.74 0.01
N GLU A 41 3.69 12.18 1.17
CA GLU A 41 3.53 11.44 2.44
C GLU A 41 2.04 11.13 2.68
N LEU A 42 1.72 9.91 3.09
CA LEU A 42 0.39 9.35 3.29
C LEU A 42 -0.34 8.90 2.02
N GLU A 43 0.14 9.20 0.84
CA GLU A 43 -0.40 8.61 -0.38
C GLU A 43 -0.01 7.14 -0.52
N THR A 44 -0.73 6.44 -1.37
CA THR A 44 -0.44 5.05 -1.70
C THR A 44 0.10 4.95 -3.11
N VAL A 45 1.01 4.01 -3.34
CA VAL A 45 1.53 3.67 -4.67
C VAL A 45 1.17 2.24 -5.01
N ARG A 46 0.89 1.98 -6.28
CA ARG A 46 0.67 0.62 -6.78
C ARG A 46 1.96 0.04 -7.32
N LEU A 47 2.39 -1.09 -6.74
CA LEU A 47 3.45 -1.93 -7.28
C LEU A 47 2.80 -3.04 -8.12
N SER A 48 3.10 -3.07 -9.41
CA SER A 48 2.69 -4.14 -10.33
C SER A 48 3.88 -5.07 -10.55
N ILE A 49 3.70 -6.36 -10.28
CA ILE A 49 4.69 -7.41 -10.55
C ILE A 49 4.10 -8.36 -11.57
N LYS A 50 4.72 -8.46 -12.74
CA LYS A 50 4.35 -9.38 -13.81
C LYS A 50 5.35 -10.53 -13.89
N ALA A 51 4.85 -11.74 -13.67
CA ALA A 51 5.63 -12.96 -13.81
C ALA A 51 5.18 -13.71 -15.06
N PHE A 52 6.08 -13.82 -16.05
CA PHE A 52 5.80 -14.47 -17.33
C PHE A 52 6.07 -15.97 -17.23
N ASN A 53 5.26 -16.77 -17.91
CA ASN A 53 5.32 -18.24 -17.96
C ASN A 53 5.31 -18.92 -16.58
N THR A 54 4.70 -18.25 -15.60
CA THR A 54 4.61 -18.70 -14.22
C THR A 54 3.20 -19.22 -13.92
N ARG A 55 3.08 -20.20 -13.04
CA ARG A 55 1.79 -20.71 -12.58
C ARG A 55 1.23 -19.83 -11.46
N GLU A 56 -0.09 -19.66 -11.43
CA GLU A 56 -0.83 -18.82 -10.48
C GLU A 56 -0.62 -19.18 -8.99
N THR A 57 -0.09 -20.36 -8.71
CA THR A 57 0.10 -20.91 -7.35
C THR A 57 1.38 -20.46 -6.65
N GLU A 58 2.22 -19.66 -7.29
CA GLU A 58 3.48 -19.26 -6.67
C GLU A 58 3.27 -18.14 -5.67
N ARG A 59 3.74 -18.37 -4.44
CA ARG A 59 3.65 -17.37 -3.36
C ARG A 59 4.55 -16.20 -3.65
N LEU A 60 3.95 -15.01 -3.58
CA LEU A 60 4.65 -13.73 -3.57
C LEU A 60 5.19 -13.48 -2.15
N ASP A 61 6.49 -13.27 -2.04
CA ASP A 61 7.13 -12.91 -0.76
C ASP A 61 7.28 -11.39 -0.68
N LEU A 62 6.51 -10.77 0.20
CA LEU A 62 6.51 -9.32 0.44
C LEU A 62 7.18 -8.92 1.75
N SER A 63 7.77 -9.86 2.48
CA SER A 63 8.37 -9.60 3.80
C SER A 63 9.45 -8.51 3.75
N ALA A 64 10.20 -8.44 2.64
CA ALA A 64 11.23 -7.42 2.44
C ALA A 64 10.69 -5.98 2.31
N LEU A 65 9.37 -5.80 2.14
CA LEU A 65 8.72 -4.48 2.08
C LEU A 65 8.25 -3.99 3.44
N GLU A 66 8.10 -4.87 4.43
CA GLU A 66 7.43 -4.57 5.70
C GLU A 66 8.11 -3.49 6.53
N ASP A 67 9.43 -3.29 6.39
CA ASP A 67 10.17 -2.26 7.13
C ASP A 67 9.82 -0.83 6.70
N ASP A 68 9.63 -0.63 5.39
CA ASP A 68 9.44 0.69 4.78
C ASP A 68 8.00 0.93 4.30
N PHE A 69 7.22 -0.13 4.11
CA PHE A 69 5.86 -0.05 3.56
C PHE A 69 4.86 -0.84 4.39
N GLN A 70 3.63 -0.37 4.38
CA GLN A 70 2.46 -1.13 4.78
C GLN A 70 1.73 -1.63 3.53
N VAL A 71 1.53 -2.94 3.43
CA VAL A 71 0.73 -3.54 2.37
C VAL A 71 -0.75 -3.34 2.70
N MET A 72 -1.44 -2.51 1.91
CA MET A 72 -2.86 -2.20 2.08
C MET A 72 -3.76 -3.22 1.40
N GLY A 73 -3.26 -3.88 0.36
CA GLY A 73 -4.00 -4.92 -0.35
C GLY A 73 -3.19 -5.49 -1.51
N THR A 74 -3.55 -6.71 -1.89
CA THR A 74 -2.97 -7.40 -3.05
C THR A 74 -4.10 -7.97 -3.91
N ASN A 75 -4.02 -7.73 -5.22
CA ASN A 75 -4.91 -8.32 -6.22
C ASN A 75 -4.07 -9.12 -7.21
N THR A 76 -4.53 -10.32 -7.56
CA THR A 76 -3.84 -11.20 -8.52
C THR A 76 -4.73 -11.39 -9.73
N ASN A 77 -4.15 -11.23 -10.92
CA ASN A 77 -4.82 -11.41 -12.19
C ASN A 77 -3.96 -12.26 -13.13
N SER A 78 -4.52 -13.35 -13.63
CA SER A 78 -3.84 -14.23 -14.60
C SER A 78 -4.35 -13.92 -15.99
N GLN A 79 -3.42 -13.76 -16.94
CA GLN A 79 -3.74 -13.48 -18.32
C GLN A 79 -3.03 -14.45 -19.25
N TYR A 80 -3.75 -14.82 -20.32
CA TYR A 80 -3.24 -15.62 -21.41
C TYR A 80 -3.52 -14.90 -22.72
N ARG A 81 -2.51 -14.79 -23.57
CA ARG A 81 -2.60 -14.13 -24.87
C ARG A 81 -2.06 -15.03 -25.97
N TYR A 82 -2.80 -15.18 -27.05
CA TYR A 82 -2.38 -15.91 -28.24
C TYR A 82 -2.40 -14.98 -29.44
N ILE A 83 -1.23 -14.72 -30.06
CA ILE A 83 -1.11 -13.86 -31.24
C ILE A 83 -0.10 -14.48 -32.23
N ASN A 84 -0.50 -14.61 -33.48
CA ASN A 84 0.36 -15.06 -34.57
C ASN A 84 1.10 -16.38 -34.27
N GLY A 85 0.41 -17.37 -33.68
CA GLY A 85 1.01 -18.68 -33.37
C GLY A 85 1.89 -18.69 -32.09
N ARG A 86 2.01 -17.57 -31.39
CA ARG A 86 2.76 -17.49 -30.11
C ARG A 86 1.79 -17.33 -28.96
N SER A 87 2.01 -18.10 -27.91
CA SER A 87 1.27 -17.99 -26.66
C SER A 87 2.14 -17.29 -25.61
N GLU A 88 1.56 -16.32 -24.95
CA GLU A 88 2.12 -15.66 -23.77
C GLU A 88 1.16 -15.84 -22.61
N SER A 89 1.68 -16.21 -21.44
CA SER A 89 0.91 -16.21 -20.20
C SER A 89 1.67 -15.44 -19.13
N TRP A 90 0.96 -14.71 -18.32
CA TRP A 90 1.57 -14.04 -17.16
C TRP A 90 0.57 -13.93 -16.02
N VAL A 91 1.12 -13.87 -14.82
CA VAL A 91 0.39 -13.52 -13.61
C VAL A 91 0.81 -12.11 -13.20
N GLU A 92 -0.15 -11.24 -12.99
CA GLU A 92 0.06 -9.89 -12.49
C GLU A 92 -0.42 -9.79 -11.05
N TYR A 93 0.50 -9.38 -10.17
CA TYR A 93 0.22 -9.03 -8.78
C TYR A 93 0.19 -7.51 -8.68
N ALA A 94 -0.98 -6.94 -8.36
CA ALA A 94 -1.15 -5.53 -8.11
C ALA A 94 -1.21 -5.29 -6.59
N ILE A 95 -0.17 -4.69 -6.04
CA ILE A 95 0.02 -4.50 -4.61
C ILE A 95 -0.10 -3.02 -4.31
N THR A 96 -1.00 -2.65 -3.40
CA THR A 96 -1.12 -1.27 -2.93
C THR A 96 -0.25 -1.10 -1.70
N LEU A 97 0.75 -0.23 -1.80
CA LEU A 97 1.73 0.07 -0.75
C LEU A 97 1.49 1.46 -0.19
N GLN A 98 1.53 1.59 1.13
CA GLN A 98 1.60 2.86 1.82
C GLN A 98 2.98 3.00 2.47
N PRO A 99 3.77 4.03 2.14
CA PRO A 99 5.06 4.28 2.77
C PRO A 99 4.90 4.58 4.26
N LYS A 100 5.83 4.07 5.07
CA LYS A 100 5.92 4.37 6.51
C LYS A 100 6.88 5.52 6.82
N LYS A 101 7.68 5.93 5.84
CA LYS A 101 8.75 6.92 5.97
C LYS A 101 8.77 7.85 4.76
N THR A 102 9.34 9.03 4.91
CA THR A 102 9.62 9.98 3.82
C THR A 102 11.04 9.83 3.30
N GLY A 103 11.31 10.39 2.12
CA GLY A 103 12.60 10.29 1.44
C GLY A 103 12.63 9.20 0.37
N THR A 104 13.82 8.82 -0.07
CA THR A 104 13.98 7.78 -1.07
C THR A 104 13.90 6.40 -0.42
N LEU A 105 12.85 5.67 -0.74
CA LEU A 105 12.62 4.30 -0.29
C LEU A 105 12.99 3.32 -1.40
N ARG A 106 13.58 2.19 -1.02
CA ARG A 106 13.95 1.12 -1.95
C ARG A 106 12.93 0.01 -1.88
N ILE A 107 12.52 -0.46 -3.03
CA ILE A 107 11.74 -1.68 -3.19
C ILE A 107 12.71 -2.75 -3.66
N PRO A 108 13.10 -3.67 -2.79
CA PRO A 108 14.08 -4.70 -3.14
C PRO A 108 13.52 -5.65 -4.20
N PRO A 109 14.37 -6.43 -4.87
CA PRO A 109 13.94 -7.47 -5.79
C PRO A 109 12.94 -8.41 -5.13
N ILE A 110 11.73 -8.51 -5.70
CA ILE A 110 10.66 -9.36 -5.19
C ILE A 110 10.74 -10.73 -5.85
N ARG A 111 10.69 -11.78 -5.02
CA ARG A 111 10.76 -13.15 -5.48
C ARG A 111 9.38 -13.66 -5.90
N VAL A 112 9.31 -14.23 -7.12
CA VAL A 112 8.16 -14.96 -7.63
C VAL A 112 8.67 -16.23 -8.30
N GLY A 113 8.31 -17.39 -7.77
CA GLY A 113 8.65 -18.68 -8.38
C GLY A 113 10.14 -18.96 -8.60
N GLY A 114 10.99 -18.50 -7.70
CA GLY A 114 12.45 -18.71 -7.81
C GLY A 114 13.15 -17.67 -8.66
N LYS A 115 12.44 -16.70 -9.24
CA LYS A 115 12.97 -15.54 -9.97
C LYS A 115 12.74 -14.27 -9.21
N PHE A 116 13.49 -13.23 -9.56
CA PHE A 116 13.44 -11.93 -8.89
C PHE A 116 13.10 -10.84 -9.88
N SER A 117 12.35 -9.85 -9.42
CA SER A 117 12.14 -8.61 -10.15
C SER A 117 13.38 -7.71 -10.05
N ASP A 118 13.37 -6.65 -10.86
CA ASP A 118 14.30 -5.55 -10.66
C ASP A 118 14.00 -4.80 -9.36
N GLU A 119 15.05 -4.15 -8.83
CA GLU A 119 14.94 -3.20 -7.74
C GLU A 119 14.31 -1.90 -8.24
N LEU A 120 13.43 -1.31 -7.45
CA LEU A 120 12.80 -0.02 -7.76
C LEU A 120 13.09 0.99 -6.64
N SER A 121 12.92 2.27 -6.96
CA SER A 121 13.03 3.37 -6.00
C SER A 121 11.77 4.22 -6.07
N LEU A 122 11.29 4.64 -4.90
CA LEU A 122 10.17 5.54 -4.72
C LEU A 122 10.63 6.75 -3.91
N PHE A 123 10.40 7.95 -4.40
CA PHE A 123 10.62 9.15 -3.63
C PHE A 123 9.31 9.60 -2.95
N VAL A 124 9.34 9.71 -1.62
CA VAL A 124 8.19 10.12 -0.81
C VAL A 124 8.45 11.52 -0.27
N LYS A 125 7.72 12.50 -0.78
CA LYS A 125 7.82 13.90 -0.35
C LYS A 125 7.16 14.07 1.02
N PRO A 126 7.81 14.76 1.97
CA PRO A 126 7.15 15.12 3.22
C PRO A 126 6.05 16.15 2.97
N LEU A 127 4.92 15.97 3.63
CA LEU A 127 3.86 16.99 3.63
C LEU A 127 4.37 18.31 4.19
N SER A 128 3.98 19.42 3.57
CA SER A 128 4.23 20.74 4.12
C SER A 128 3.55 20.92 5.49
N LEU A 129 4.09 21.81 6.34
CA LEU A 129 3.46 22.11 7.63
C LEU A 129 2.00 22.57 7.45
N ALA A 130 1.73 23.40 6.43
CA ALA A 130 0.37 23.87 6.15
C ALA A 130 -0.56 22.72 5.77
N ALA A 131 -0.10 21.75 4.95
CA ALA A 131 -0.88 20.58 4.61
C ALA A 131 -1.16 19.70 5.84
N ARG A 132 -0.17 19.49 6.71
CA ARG A 132 -0.34 18.73 7.97
C ARG A 132 -1.36 19.38 8.90
N GLU A 133 -1.31 20.71 9.09
CA GLU A 133 -2.28 21.42 9.91
C GLU A 133 -3.69 21.33 9.29
N LYS A 134 -3.82 21.50 7.99
CA LYS A 134 -5.10 21.32 7.29
C LYS A 134 -5.66 19.90 7.46
N MET A 135 -4.81 18.87 7.43
CA MET A 135 -5.24 17.49 7.67
C MET A 135 -5.70 17.26 9.11
N LYS A 136 -5.04 17.86 10.11
CA LYS A 136 -5.48 17.80 11.51
C LYS A 136 -6.87 18.41 11.71
N GLU A 137 -7.25 19.38 10.89
CA GLU A 137 -8.60 19.94 10.90
C GLU A 137 -9.63 19.02 10.22
N GLN A 138 -9.19 18.12 9.34
CA GLN A 138 -10.13 17.22 8.64
C GLN A 138 -10.60 16.04 9.50
N VAL A 139 -9.72 15.49 10.35
CA VAL A 139 -10.02 14.36 11.23
C VAL A 139 -9.28 14.53 12.55
N PHE A 140 -10.02 14.57 13.64
CA PHE A 140 -9.41 14.72 14.97
C PHE A 140 -10.26 14.09 16.06
N TYR A 141 -9.61 13.77 17.18
CA TYR A 141 -10.26 13.31 18.40
C TYR A 141 -10.36 14.43 19.43
N GLU A 142 -11.48 14.45 20.13
CA GLU A 142 -11.63 15.16 21.38
C GLU A 142 -11.91 14.17 22.51
N ILE A 143 -11.28 14.35 23.64
CA ILE A 143 -11.46 13.55 24.84
C ILE A 143 -11.88 14.49 25.96
N GLU A 144 -13.04 14.22 26.54
CA GLU A 144 -13.55 14.92 27.70
C GLU A 144 -13.55 13.96 28.89
N LEU A 145 -13.03 14.44 30.02
CA LEU A 145 -13.00 13.70 31.27
C LEU A 145 -13.97 14.35 32.27
N SER A 146 -14.69 13.53 33.05
CA SER A 146 -15.52 14.06 34.13
C SER A 146 -14.71 14.69 35.25
N THR A 147 -13.47 14.26 35.43
CA THR A 147 -12.51 14.80 36.39
C THR A 147 -11.09 14.42 35.98
N ASP A 148 -10.11 15.26 36.31
CA ASP A 148 -8.68 15.00 36.15
C ASP A 148 -8.04 14.39 37.43
N ARG A 149 -8.79 14.31 38.53
CA ARG A 149 -8.37 13.75 39.81
C ARG A 149 -9.44 12.86 40.38
N ALA A 150 -9.06 11.67 40.81
CA ALA A 150 -9.97 10.70 41.35
C ALA A 150 -9.28 9.79 42.38
N PHE A 151 -10.04 9.22 43.28
CA PHE A 151 -9.53 8.17 44.18
C PHE A 151 -9.45 6.83 43.42
N VAL A 152 -8.58 5.97 43.90
CA VAL A 152 -8.53 4.58 43.43
C VAL A 152 -9.92 3.96 43.54
N GLN A 153 -10.34 3.19 42.53
CA GLN A 153 -11.66 2.55 42.38
C GLN A 153 -12.85 3.51 42.24
N SER A 154 -12.65 4.82 42.20
CA SER A 154 -13.76 5.72 41.86
C SER A 154 -13.94 5.81 40.34
N GLN A 155 -15.16 6.12 39.93
CA GLN A 155 -15.51 6.20 38.51
C GLN A 155 -15.07 7.52 37.89
N ILE A 156 -14.35 7.44 36.77
CA ILE A 156 -14.08 8.55 35.86
C ILE A 156 -14.85 8.27 34.56
N LEU A 157 -15.63 9.23 34.10
CA LEU A 157 -16.28 9.15 32.79
C LEU A 157 -15.36 9.74 31.75
N ILE A 158 -15.15 8.99 30.67
CA ILE A 158 -14.45 9.45 29.46
C ILE A 158 -15.45 9.50 28.32
N LYS A 159 -15.52 10.66 27.67
CA LYS A 159 -16.21 10.85 26.40
C LYS A 159 -15.16 11.07 25.31
N ARG A 160 -15.05 10.15 24.35
CA ARG A 160 -14.16 10.21 23.20
C ARG A 160 -15.01 10.50 21.96
N THR A 161 -14.73 11.59 21.27
CA THR A 161 -15.43 11.98 20.05
C THR A 161 -14.46 12.09 18.89
N LEU A 162 -14.68 11.31 17.84
CA LEU A 162 -14.00 11.45 16.56
C LEU A 162 -14.81 12.42 15.71
N PHE A 163 -14.20 13.51 15.25
CA PHE A 163 -14.75 14.42 14.27
C PHE A 163 -14.11 14.18 12.91
N TYR A 164 -14.89 14.24 11.85
CA TYR A 164 -14.41 14.10 10.48
C TYR A 164 -15.16 15.06 9.56
N ALA A 165 -14.41 15.78 8.72
CA ALA A 165 -14.96 16.73 7.77
C ALA A 165 -15.75 16.03 6.66
N ASN A 166 -16.59 16.78 5.97
CA ASN A 166 -17.34 16.26 4.82
C ASN A 166 -16.39 15.77 3.72
N GLY A 167 -16.69 14.59 3.15
CA GLY A 167 -15.86 13.93 2.14
C GLY A 167 -14.80 12.99 2.71
N VAL A 168 -14.49 13.05 3.99
CA VAL A 168 -13.58 12.11 4.64
C VAL A 168 -14.23 10.74 4.76
N LYS A 169 -13.50 9.70 4.36
CA LYS A 169 -13.91 8.31 4.52
C LYS A 169 -13.08 7.65 5.62
N LEU A 170 -13.76 7.13 6.63
CA LEU A 170 -13.13 6.38 7.72
C LEU A 170 -13.01 4.91 7.35
N TYR A 171 -11.85 4.30 7.61
CA TYR A 171 -11.58 2.89 7.35
C TYR A 171 -11.19 2.16 8.62
N GLY A 172 -11.41 0.85 8.62
CA GLY A 172 -11.02 -0.04 9.70
C GLY A 172 -12.15 -0.36 10.67
N LYS A 173 -11.81 -1.13 11.70
CA LYS A 173 -12.75 -1.47 12.77
C LYS A 173 -13.00 -0.26 13.65
N GLN A 174 -14.22 -0.12 14.14
CA GLN A 174 -14.52 0.82 15.22
C GLN A 174 -13.56 0.57 16.38
N LEU A 175 -12.97 1.64 16.90
CA LEU A 175 -12.07 1.56 18.04
C LEU A 175 -12.80 0.98 19.24
N GLY A 176 -12.20 -0.01 19.87
CA GLY A 176 -12.65 -0.58 21.13
C GLY A 176 -12.44 0.38 22.30
N PRO A 177 -12.69 -0.09 23.54
CA PRO A 177 -12.30 0.63 24.73
C PRO A 177 -10.79 0.88 24.73
N PRO A 178 -10.32 2.08 25.17
CA PRO A 178 -8.90 2.37 25.27
C PRO A 178 -8.22 1.42 26.28
N ASN A 179 -7.03 0.93 25.94
CA ASN A 179 -6.25 0.12 26.86
C ASN A 179 -5.47 1.03 27.82
N ILE A 180 -6.04 1.33 28.98
CA ILE A 180 -5.46 2.22 29.98
C ILE A 180 -4.73 1.38 31.03
N LYS A 181 -3.41 1.48 31.07
CA LYS A 181 -2.60 0.76 32.05
C LYS A 181 -2.93 1.21 33.48
N GLY A 182 -3.24 0.26 34.37
CA GLY A 182 -3.56 0.53 35.77
C GLY A 182 -4.98 1.00 36.01
N ALA A 183 -5.89 0.74 35.07
CA ALA A 183 -7.31 0.99 35.24
C ALA A 183 -8.16 -0.04 34.50
N SER A 184 -9.31 -0.34 35.04
CA SER A 184 -10.38 -1.09 34.35
C SER A 184 -11.23 -0.14 33.54
N VAL A 185 -11.52 -0.49 32.27
CA VAL A 185 -12.28 0.33 31.33
C VAL A 185 -13.52 -0.42 30.83
N PHE A 186 -14.68 0.19 30.98
CA PHE A 186 -15.95 -0.35 30.52
C PHE A 186 -16.64 0.60 29.56
N ARG A 187 -17.11 0.08 28.44
CA ARG A 187 -17.90 0.87 27.49
C ARG A 187 -19.30 1.13 28.04
N LEU A 188 -19.78 2.36 27.88
CA LEU A 188 -21.10 2.80 28.31
C LEU A 188 -22.02 3.03 27.10
N GLY A 189 -22.87 2.06 26.84
CA GLY A 189 -23.88 2.13 25.78
C GLY A 189 -23.30 2.04 24.35
N GLU A 190 -24.14 2.35 23.39
CA GLU A 190 -23.80 2.33 21.97
C GLU A 190 -23.06 3.62 21.54
N ASN A 191 -22.44 3.57 20.35
CA ASN A 191 -21.88 4.77 19.72
C ASN A 191 -23.00 5.75 19.37
N ILE A 192 -22.73 7.03 19.59
CA ILE A 192 -23.61 8.13 19.16
C ILE A 192 -22.95 8.77 17.95
N SER A 193 -23.65 8.83 16.83
CA SER A 193 -23.19 9.51 15.62
C SER A 193 -24.14 10.64 15.24
N GLY A 194 -23.63 11.65 14.61
CA GLY A 194 -24.40 12.79 14.17
C GLY A 194 -23.52 13.77 13.39
N GLU A 195 -24.02 14.97 13.23
CA GLU A 195 -23.39 16.04 12.47
C GLU A 195 -23.40 17.33 13.27
N VAL A 196 -22.38 18.15 13.10
CA VAL A 196 -22.25 19.43 13.81
C VAL A 196 -21.45 20.43 12.98
N THR A 197 -21.83 21.69 13.09
CA THR A 197 -21.04 22.80 12.54
C THR A 197 -20.14 23.39 13.63
N ARG A 198 -18.83 23.45 13.38
CA ARG A 198 -17.80 24.00 14.29
C ARG A 198 -16.93 24.98 13.52
N ASN A 199 -16.78 26.18 14.01
CA ASN A 199 -15.97 27.25 13.39
C ASN A 199 -16.28 27.46 11.90
N GLY A 200 -17.56 27.30 11.50
CA GLY A 200 -18.01 27.43 10.11
C GLY A 200 -17.82 26.19 9.24
N ASN A 201 -17.19 25.16 9.74
CA ASN A 201 -16.98 23.90 9.05
C ASN A 201 -17.97 22.83 9.51
N TYR A 202 -18.39 21.97 8.59
CA TYR A 202 -19.35 20.90 8.84
C TYR A 202 -18.62 19.57 9.09
N TYR A 203 -18.93 18.93 10.21
CA TYR A 203 -18.33 17.66 10.63
C TYR A 203 -19.38 16.62 10.93
N GLY A 204 -19.13 15.39 10.48
CA GLY A 204 -19.70 14.22 11.10
C GLY A 204 -18.94 13.91 12.40
N TYR A 205 -19.62 13.29 13.37
CA TYR A 205 -18.97 12.83 14.58
C TYR A 205 -19.38 11.42 14.97
N LEU A 206 -18.48 10.73 15.64
CA LEU A 206 -18.70 9.45 16.30
C LEU A 206 -18.23 9.54 17.75
N GLN A 207 -19.19 9.48 18.69
CA GLN A 207 -18.94 9.61 20.12
C GLN A 207 -19.04 8.26 20.82
N GLN A 208 -18.10 7.99 21.70
CA GLN A 208 -18.05 6.82 22.57
C GLN A 208 -17.89 7.26 24.02
N ARG A 209 -18.49 6.52 24.93
CA ARG A 209 -18.43 6.80 26.38
C ARG A 209 -17.88 5.60 27.11
N PHE A 210 -17.03 5.85 28.10
CA PHE A 210 -16.41 4.82 28.92
C PHE A 210 -16.45 5.20 30.40
N ALA A 211 -16.61 4.20 31.27
CA ALA A 211 -16.33 4.31 32.69
C ALA A 211 -14.94 3.72 32.94
N VAL A 212 -14.09 4.49 33.57
CA VAL A 212 -12.71 4.11 33.92
C VAL A 212 -12.59 4.09 35.44
N PHE A 213 -12.03 3.01 35.97
CA PHE A 213 -11.81 2.80 37.39
C PHE A 213 -10.30 2.62 37.63
N PRO A 214 -9.62 3.60 38.22
CA PRO A 214 -8.21 3.46 38.62
C PRO A 214 -8.03 2.29 39.60
N GLU A 215 -7.04 1.44 39.34
CA GLU A 215 -6.71 0.30 40.22
C GLU A 215 -5.55 0.60 41.17
N GLN A 216 -4.79 1.68 40.88
CA GLN A 216 -3.63 2.11 41.66
C GLN A 216 -3.52 3.61 41.70
N SER A 217 -2.82 4.12 42.72
CA SER A 217 -2.48 5.55 42.79
C SER A 217 -1.39 5.93 41.82
N GLY A 218 -1.40 7.18 41.34
CA GLY A 218 -0.42 7.72 40.40
C GLY A 218 -1.09 8.35 39.18
N THR A 219 -0.30 8.64 38.18
CA THR A 219 -0.79 9.21 36.91
C THR A 219 -1.24 8.11 35.98
N ILE A 220 -2.47 8.23 35.48
CA ILE A 220 -3.02 7.37 34.43
C ILE A 220 -2.99 8.13 33.12
N VAL A 221 -2.49 7.49 32.08
CA VAL A 221 -2.40 8.07 30.74
C VAL A 221 -3.41 7.39 29.82
N VAL A 222 -4.30 8.16 29.20
CA VAL A 222 -5.14 7.68 28.12
C VAL A 222 -4.27 7.58 26.86
N PRO A 223 -4.07 6.40 26.28
CA PRO A 223 -3.20 6.25 25.13
C PRO A 223 -3.75 6.97 23.90
N ALA A 224 -2.84 7.39 23.03
CA ALA A 224 -3.22 7.89 21.71
C ALA A 224 -3.86 6.77 20.89
N GLU A 225 -4.90 7.11 20.15
CA GLU A 225 -5.61 6.20 19.25
C GLU A 225 -5.27 6.53 17.80
N ILE A 226 -5.22 5.49 16.97
CA ILE A 226 -4.94 5.61 15.56
C ILE A 226 -6.18 5.25 14.77
N THR A 227 -6.58 6.15 13.88
CA THR A 227 -7.68 5.94 12.93
C THR A 227 -7.15 6.14 11.53
N THR A 228 -7.50 5.24 10.62
CA THR A 228 -7.20 5.38 9.21
C THR A 228 -8.34 6.09 8.51
N ALA A 229 -8.03 7.16 7.81
CA ALA A 229 -8.99 7.94 7.05
C ALA A 229 -8.42 8.30 5.67
N SER A 230 -9.28 8.41 4.66
CA SER A 230 -8.95 9.05 3.38
C SER A 230 -9.54 10.45 3.39
N VAL A 231 -8.70 11.44 3.20
CA VAL A 231 -9.08 12.85 3.03
C VAL A 231 -9.16 13.18 1.54
N PRO A 232 -10.11 14.01 1.11
CA PRO A 232 -10.27 14.41 -0.28
C PRO A 232 -9.15 15.33 -0.75
#